data_409e7c3771748c7c50f2e288689a9c40
#
_entry.id   409e7c3771748c7c50f2e288689a9c40
#
_cell.length_a   1.000
_cell.length_b   1.000
_cell.length_c   1.000
_cell.angle_alpha   90.00
_cell.angle_beta   90.00
_cell.angle_gamma   90.00
#
_symmetry.space_group_name_H-M   'P 1'
#
loop_
_entity.id
_entity.type
_entity.pdbx_description
1 polymer ?
#
loop_
_entity_poly.entity_id
_entity_poly.type
_entity_poly.pdbx_seq_one_letter_code
_entity_poly.pdbx_strand_id
1 'polypeptide(L)'
;MPPSSTKRGDYSLSRQLGLRVAKIVIDPGHGGHDPGAMANGITESELVLDVALRLEKLLLQTPGVEVVLTRRTNEFVPLEERTAIANRERADLFLSIHANSHNQSAVRGIESYFLNFATTPDAEAVAARENAASVGRMGTLPAIVKAITLNDKLEESRELASLLQTGLVRGLRNQPGGSRDLGVKQAPFVVLIGAQMPSVLTEIGFLTNKSEAGLIKQPAQRQLIAQSLRDAIVRYQDSLKKVTAPAPQTRRE
;
A
#
# COMPACT_ATOMS: atom_id res chain seq x y z
N MET A 1 -16.79 9.07 2.98
CA MET A 1 -17.28 8.70 1.63
C MET A 1 -18.19 7.50 1.78
N PRO A 2 -19.27 7.36 0.97
CA PRO A 2 -19.98 6.10 0.93
C PRO A 2 -19.05 4.99 0.40
N PRO A 3 -19.21 3.73 0.84
CA PRO A 3 -18.39 2.62 0.38
C PRO A 3 -18.57 2.42 -1.12
N SER A 4 -17.48 2.12 -1.83
CA SER A 4 -17.53 1.84 -3.27
C SER A 4 -18.28 0.54 -3.55
N SER A 5 -19.17 0.57 -4.54
CA SER A 5 -19.82 -0.62 -5.07
C SER A 5 -18.98 -1.22 -6.21
N THR A 6 -19.15 -2.52 -6.47
CA THR A 6 -18.55 -3.18 -7.64
C THR A 6 -19.12 -2.60 -8.94
N LYS A 7 -18.49 -2.90 -10.08
CA LYS A 7 -19.01 -2.52 -11.42
C LYS A 7 -20.46 -2.97 -11.69
N ARG A 8 -20.99 -3.91 -10.91
CA ARG A 8 -22.39 -4.39 -10.98
C ARG A 8 -23.32 -3.71 -9.97
N GLY A 9 -22.82 -2.75 -9.19
CA GLY A 9 -23.61 -2.04 -8.17
C GLY A 9 -23.73 -2.76 -6.83
N ASP A 10 -23.19 -3.98 -6.70
CA ASP A 10 -23.22 -4.76 -5.48
C ASP A 10 -21.96 -4.50 -4.65
N TYR A 11 -22.04 -4.73 -3.35
CA TYR A 11 -20.86 -4.75 -2.48
C TYR A 11 -20.09 -6.06 -2.65
N SER A 12 -18.77 -6.03 -2.42
CA SER A 12 -17.98 -7.25 -2.41
C SER A 12 -18.55 -8.28 -1.43
N LEU A 13 -18.32 -9.56 -1.69
CA LEU A 13 -18.78 -10.65 -0.83
C LEU A 13 -18.27 -10.50 0.60
N SER A 14 -17.03 -10.04 0.76
CA SER A 14 -16.43 -9.76 2.07
C SER A 14 -17.23 -8.73 2.86
N ARG A 15 -17.69 -7.67 2.20
CA ARG A 15 -18.55 -6.64 2.81
C ARG A 15 -19.95 -7.14 3.09
N GLN A 16 -20.54 -7.89 2.15
CA GLN A 16 -21.89 -8.46 2.33
C GLN A 16 -21.93 -9.41 3.53
N LEU A 17 -20.84 -10.15 3.77
CA LEU A 17 -20.73 -11.10 4.89
C LEU A 17 -20.20 -10.47 6.19
N GLY A 18 -19.84 -9.18 6.18
CA GLY A 18 -19.28 -8.50 7.35
C GLY A 18 -17.95 -9.09 7.82
N LEU A 19 -17.17 -9.66 6.90
CA LEU A 19 -15.89 -10.27 7.23
C LEU A 19 -14.92 -9.20 7.71
N ARG A 20 -14.19 -9.52 8.78
CA ARG A 20 -13.15 -8.65 9.32
C ARG A 20 -11.85 -8.87 8.56
N VAL A 21 -11.09 -7.80 8.33
CA VAL A 21 -9.67 -7.94 7.98
C VAL A 21 -8.95 -8.45 9.23
N ALA A 22 -8.65 -9.72 9.23
CA ALA A 22 -7.98 -10.38 10.35
C ALA A 22 -6.50 -10.60 10.06
N LYS A 23 -6.16 -10.99 8.84
CA LYS A 23 -4.76 -11.26 8.44
C LYS A 23 -4.26 -10.22 7.44
N ILE A 24 -3.16 -9.55 7.80
CA ILE A 24 -2.54 -8.48 7.03
C ILE A 24 -1.14 -8.93 6.63
N VAL A 25 -0.83 -8.88 5.34
CA VAL A 25 0.55 -9.03 4.88
C VAL A 25 1.14 -7.66 4.59
N ILE A 26 2.25 -7.36 5.25
CA ILE A 26 3.06 -6.16 5.05
C ILE A 26 4.29 -6.56 4.25
N ASP A 27 4.53 -5.86 3.17
CA ASP A 27 5.67 -6.07 2.29
C ASP A 27 6.62 -4.85 2.37
N PRO A 28 7.70 -4.94 3.15
CA PRO A 28 8.77 -3.94 3.04
C PRO A 28 9.51 -4.14 1.72
N GLY A 29 9.41 -3.17 0.81
CA GLY A 29 10.01 -3.24 -0.53
C GLY A 29 11.51 -3.52 -0.50
N HIS A 30 12.07 -3.98 -1.63
CA HIS A 30 13.51 -4.24 -1.81
C HIS A 30 14.11 -5.25 -0.81
N GLY A 31 15.43 -5.20 -0.61
CA GLY A 31 16.17 -6.04 0.33
C GLY A 31 17.29 -6.87 -0.30
N GLY A 32 18.29 -7.26 0.48
CA GLY A 32 19.45 -8.01 0.03
C GLY A 32 20.29 -7.23 -0.98
N HIS A 33 20.44 -7.76 -2.20
CA HIS A 33 21.18 -7.11 -3.27
C HIS A 33 20.43 -5.96 -3.98
N ASP A 34 19.16 -5.79 -3.66
CA ASP A 34 18.33 -4.68 -4.13
C ASP A 34 18.15 -3.65 -3.00
N PRO A 35 18.94 -2.59 -2.95
CA PRO A 35 18.84 -1.58 -1.90
C PRO A 35 17.63 -0.65 -2.07
N GLY A 36 16.96 -0.64 -3.26
CA GLY A 36 16.02 0.40 -3.63
C GLY A 36 16.71 1.75 -3.85
N ALA A 37 15.98 2.83 -3.65
CA ALA A 37 16.51 4.18 -3.73
C ALA A 37 17.56 4.42 -2.64
N MET A 38 18.67 5.06 -3.02
CA MET A 38 19.73 5.49 -2.11
C MET A 38 19.97 7.00 -2.30
N ALA A 39 19.62 7.79 -1.32
CA ALA A 39 19.83 9.23 -1.36
C ALA A 39 19.96 9.82 0.05
N ASN A 40 20.68 10.93 0.16
CA ASN A 40 20.85 11.66 1.43
C ASN A 40 21.29 10.77 2.61
N GLY A 41 22.03 9.68 2.38
CA GLY A 41 22.51 8.75 3.41
C GLY A 41 21.37 7.90 4.02
N ILE A 42 20.36 7.57 3.22
CA ILE A 42 19.28 6.62 3.53
C ILE A 42 19.29 5.56 2.44
N THR A 43 19.11 4.30 2.84
CA THR A 43 18.82 3.17 1.97
C THR A 43 17.35 2.81 2.14
N GLU A 44 16.62 2.74 1.04
CA GLU A 44 15.18 2.48 1.06
C GLU A 44 14.84 1.17 1.75
N SER A 45 15.52 0.08 1.39
CA SER A 45 15.26 -1.25 1.93
C SER A 45 15.35 -1.32 3.47
N GLU A 46 16.28 -0.57 4.08
CA GLU A 46 16.41 -0.48 5.54
C GLU A 46 15.31 0.38 6.16
N LEU A 47 14.98 1.49 5.51
CA LEU A 47 13.95 2.40 5.97
C LEU A 47 12.57 1.72 6.01
N VAL A 48 12.18 1.10 4.91
CA VAL A 48 10.86 0.49 4.80
C VAL A 48 10.71 -0.74 5.69
N LEU A 49 11.81 -1.46 5.94
CA LEU A 49 11.83 -2.55 6.91
C LEU A 49 11.59 -2.03 8.35
N ASP A 50 12.25 -0.95 8.76
CA ASP A 50 12.02 -0.34 10.09
C ASP A 50 10.57 0.14 10.24
N VAL A 51 9.99 0.77 9.21
CA VAL A 51 8.59 1.20 9.22
C VAL A 51 7.64 0.00 9.30
N ALA A 52 7.90 -1.07 8.53
CA ALA A 52 7.09 -2.28 8.53
C ALA A 52 7.09 -2.99 9.88
N LEU A 53 8.25 -3.13 10.52
CA LEU A 53 8.38 -3.72 11.86
C LEU A 53 7.65 -2.91 12.94
N ARG A 54 7.67 -1.57 12.84
CA ARG A 54 6.87 -0.69 13.72
C ARG A 54 5.39 -0.86 13.48
N LEU A 55 4.97 -0.92 12.22
CA LEU A 55 3.57 -1.11 11.85
C LEU A 55 3.04 -2.46 12.34
N GLU A 56 3.80 -3.54 12.15
CA GLU A 56 3.48 -4.87 12.68
C GLU A 56 3.22 -4.80 14.19
N LYS A 57 4.17 -4.22 14.94
CA LYS A 57 4.04 -4.09 16.40
C LYS A 57 2.78 -3.35 16.83
N LEU A 58 2.37 -2.33 16.08
CA LEU A 58 1.15 -1.56 16.35
C LEU A 58 -0.12 -2.36 16.01
N LEU A 59 -0.13 -3.08 14.88
CA LEU A 59 -1.28 -3.87 14.45
C LEU A 59 -1.54 -5.07 15.35
N LEU A 60 -0.49 -5.73 15.83
CA LEU A 60 -0.61 -6.86 16.78
C LEU A 60 -1.22 -6.47 18.15
N GLN A 61 -1.31 -5.17 18.47
CA GLN A 61 -2.05 -4.69 19.63
C GLN A 61 -3.58 -4.67 19.40
N THR A 62 -4.03 -4.88 18.16
CA THR A 62 -5.46 -4.94 17.83
C THR A 62 -5.96 -6.37 17.99
N PRO A 63 -6.94 -6.65 18.86
CA PRO A 63 -7.45 -8.00 19.08
C PRO A 63 -7.95 -8.66 17.78
N GLY A 64 -7.49 -9.88 17.52
CA GLY A 64 -7.91 -10.68 16.36
C GLY A 64 -7.24 -10.26 15.04
N VAL A 65 -6.17 -9.46 15.09
CA VAL A 65 -5.34 -9.15 13.93
C VAL A 65 -4.08 -10.00 13.93
N GLU A 66 -3.83 -10.67 12.83
CA GLU A 66 -2.59 -11.38 12.51
C GLU A 66 -1.79 -10.58 11.47
N VAL A 67 -0.47 -10.56 11.62
CA VAL A 67 0.41 -9.86 10.70
C VAL A 67 1.52 -10.79 10.22
N VAL A 68 1.75 -10.80 8.92
CA VAL A 68 2.88 -11.49 8.28
C VAL A 68 3.69 -10.46 7.51
N LEU A 69 5.01 -10.51 7.63
CA LEU A 69 5.93 -9.73 6.80
C LEU A 69 6.51 -10.62 5.69
N THR A 70 6.64 -10.07 4.49
CA THR A 70 7.30 -10.80 3.38
C THR A 70 8.78 -11.02 3.64
N ARG A 71 9.42 -10.11 4.42
CA ARG A 71 10.78 -10.25 4.96
C ARG A 71 10.90 -9.58 6.33
N ARG A 72 11.80 -10.08 7.15
CA ARG A 72 12.07 -9.55 8.50
C ARG A 72 13.50 -9.05 8.66
N THR A 73 14.34 -9.34 7.71
CA THR A 73 15.76 -8.96 7.66
C THR A 73 16.06 -8.28 6.33
N ASN A 74 17.31 -7.87 6.12
CA ASN A 74 17.74 -7.34 4.84
C ASN A 74 18.03 -8.50 3.86
N GLU A 75 17.00 -9.20 3.43
CA GLU A 75 17.03 -10.28 2.46
C GLU A 75 16.24 -9.92 1.20
N PHE A 76 16.64 -10.48 0.06
CA PHE A 76 15.94 -10.27 -1.20
C PHE A 76 14.78 -11.26 -1.34
N VAL A 77 13.59 -10.73 -1.58
CA VAL A 77 12.40 -11.51 -1.93
C VAL A 77 11.94 -11.08 -3.32
N PRO A 78 11.86 -12.00 -4.31
CA PRO A 78 11.36 -11.67 -5.65
C PRO A 78 9.95 -11.06 -5.61
N LEU A 79 9.63 -10.15 -6.55
CA LEU A 79 8.36 -9.41 -6.53
C LEU A 79 7.15 -10.36 -6.57
N GLU A 80 7.20 -11.39 -7.40
CA GLU A 80 6.12 -12.37 -7.55
C GLU A 80 5.95 -13.22 -6.28
N GLU A 81 7.04 -13.47 -5.55
CA GLU A 81 7.00 -14.25 -4.31
C GLU A 81 6.33 -13.47 -3.17
N ARG A 82 6.43 -12.14 -3.16
CA ARG A 82 5.77 -11.29 -2.15
C ARG A 82 4.26 -11.45 -2.20
N THR A 83 3.67 -11.38 -3.39
CA THR A 83 2.24 -11.62 -3.60
C THR A 83 1.88 -13.09 -3.36
N ALA A 84 2.76 -14.04 -3.75
CA ALA A 84 2.54 -15.45 -3.49
C ALA A 84 2.50 -15.76 -1.98
N ILE A 85 3.33 -15.11 -1.15
CA ILE A 85 3.25 -15.18 0.31
C ILE A 85 1.87 -14.73 0.78
N ALA A 86 1.39 -13.56 0.33
CA ALA A 86 0.09 -13.04 0.73
C ALA A 86 -1.06 -13.98 0.37
N ASN A 87 -1.01 -14.60 -0.81
CA ASN A 87 -2.01 -15.56 -1.27
C ASN A 87 -1.96 -16.87 -0.45
N ARG A 88 -0.76 -17.42 -0.16
CA ARG A 88 -0.60 -18.63 0.68
C ARG A 88 -1.10 -18.42 2.09
N GLU A 89 -0.82 -17.25 2.64
CA GLU A 89 -1.30 -16.84 3.96
C GLU A 89 -2.81 -16.56 3.99
N ARG A 90 -3.47 -16.53 2.83
CA ARG A 90 -4.88 -16.11 2.72
C ARG A 90 -5.12 -14.76 3.38
N ALA A 91 -4.24 -13.81 3.08
CA ALA A 91 -4.34 -12.48 3.64
C ALA A 91 -5.64 -11.78 3.23
N ASP A 92 -6.18 -10.99 4.13
CA ASP A 92 -7.35 -10.13 3.88
C ASP A 92 -6.93 -8.77 3.29
N LEU A 93 -5.63 -8.43 3.41
CA LEU A 93 -5.06 -7.18 2.94
C LEU A 93 -3.56 -7.35 2.67
N PHE A 94 -3.08 -6.77 1.57
CA PHE A 94 -1.66 -6.69 1.22
C PHE A 94 -1.23 -5.23 1.10
N LEU A 95 -0.20 -4.84 1.87
CA LEU A 95 0.38 -3.50 1.85
C LEU A 95 1.87 -3.56 1.57
N SER A 96 2.30 -3.09 0.41
CA SER A 96 3.69 -2.86 0.07
C SER A 96 4.10 -1.43 0.44
N ILE A 97 5.25 -1.27 1.11
CA ILE A 97 5.76 -0.01 1.62
C ILE A 97 7.08 0.32 0.92
N HIS A 98 7.12 1.47 0.28
CA HIS A 98 8.24 2.02 -0.48
C HIS A 98 8.56 3.46 -0.10
N ALA A 99 9.71 3.98 -0.55
CA ALA A 99 10.10 5.36 -0.40
C ALA A 99 10.72 5.87 -1.70
N ASN A 100 10.01 6.76 -2.35
CA ASN A 100 10.22 7.22 -3.71
C ASN A 100 11.55 7.97 -3.92
N SER A 101 11.94 8.08 -5.17
CA SER A 101 13.04 8.93 -5.63
C SER A 101 12.64 9.66 -6.91
N HIS A 102 13.23 10.85 -7.13
CA HIS A 102 12.96 11.62 -8.33
C HIS A 102 14.24 12.40 -8.76
N ASN A 103 14.45 12.58 -10.07
CA ASN A 103 15.60 13.33 -10.58
C ASN A 103 15.60 14.80 -10.14
N GLN A 104 14.44 15.39 -9.94
CA GLN A 104 14.30 16.73 -9.39
C GLN A 104 14.16 16.65 -7.86
N SER A 105 15.17 17.09 -7.14
CA SER A 105 15.20 17.03 -5.67
C SER A 105 14.13 17.87 -4.95
N ALA A 106 13.45 18.77 -5.66
CA ALA A 106 12.33 19.54 -5.15
C ALA A 106 11.03 18.72 -5.04
N VAL A 107 10.92 17.60 -5.76
CA VAL A 107 9.74 16.71 -5.68
C VAL A 107 9.69 16.05 -4.33
N ARG A 108 8.50 16.07 -3.71
CA ARG A 108 8.25 15.55 -2.37
C ARG A 108 6.77 15.21 -2.19
N GLY A 109 6.46 14.40 -1.20
CA GLY A 109 5.09 14.07 -0.82
C GLY A 109 4.85 12.58 -0.70
N ILE A 110 3.59 12.23 -0.57
CA ILE A 110 3.09 10.87 -0.39
C ILE A 110 2.18 10.54 -1.55
N GLU A 111 2.29 9.32 -2.04
CA GLU A 111 1.41 8.77 -3.06
C GLU A 111 1.13 7.30 -2.79
N SER A 112 -0.06 6.85 -3.13
CA SER A 112 -0.48 5.46 -2.97
C SER A 112 -0.99 4.91 -4.28
N TYR A 113 -0.63 3.67 -4.57
CA TYR A 113 -0.91 3.03 -5.86
C TYR A 113 -1.72 1.74 -5.67
N PHE A 114 -2.68 1.54 -6.56
CA PHE A 114 -3.35 0.25 -6.77
C PHE A 114 -3.08 -0.27 -8.18
N LEU A 115 -3.25 -1.58 -8.38
CA LEU A 115 -2.96 -2.23 -9.66
C LEU A 115 -3.97 -1.82 -10.74
N ASN A 116 -3.49 -1.16 -11.79
CA ASN A 116 -4.20 -0.90 -13.03
C ASN A 116 -3.21 -0.39 -14.10
N PHE A 117 -3.69 -0.02 -15.29
CA PHE A 117 -2.88 0.71 -16.26
C PHE A 117 -2.52 2.10 -15.73
N ALA A 118 -1.28 2.52 -15.98
CA ALA A 118 -0.86 3.88 -15.62
C ALA A 118 -1.67 4.92 -16.39
N THR A 119 -2.03 6.02 -15.71
CA THR A 119 -2.75 7.14 -16.33
C THR A 119 -1.88 8.38 -16.53
N THR A 120 -0.66 8.36 -16.01
CA THR A 120 0.31 9.45 -16.16
C THR A 120 1.72 8.90 -16.40
N PRO A 121 2.58 9.64 -17.13
CA PRO A 121 3.98 9.24 -17.33
C PRO A 121 4.75 9.08 -16.01
N ASP A 122 4.47 9.91 -15.00
CA ASP A 122 5.10 9.81 -13.69
C ASP A 122 4.77 8.49 -12.99
N ALA A 123 3.48 8.08 -13.02
CA ALA A 123 3.06 6.79 -12.44
C ALA A 123 3.69 5.60 -13.17
N GLU A 124 3.82 5.69 -14.49
CA GLU A 124 4.52 4.68 -15.30
C GLU A 124 6.00 4.60 -14.94
N ALA A 125 6.67 5.75 -14.78
CA ALA A 125 8.07 5.82 -14.40
C ALA A 125 8.35 5.25 -13.00
N VAL A 126 7.45 5.49 -12.03
CA VAL A 126 7.53 4.87 -10.70
C VAL A 126 7.40 3.35 -10.81
N ALA A 127 6.36 2.85 -11.49
CA ALA A 127 6.18 1.41 -11.67
C ALA A 127 7.36 0.75 -12.41
N ALA A 128 7.94 1.42 -13.42
CA ALA A 128 9.10 0.91 -14.14
C ALA A 128 10.32 0.75 -13.22
N ARG A 129 10.54 1.67 -12.28
CA ARG A 129 11.64 1.56 -11.31
C ARG A 129 11.43 0.40 -10.35
N GLU A 130 10.24 0.31 -9.76
CA GLU A 130 9.90 -0.73 -8.79
C GLU A 130 9.88 -2.13 -9.42
N ASN A 131 9.53 -2.22 -10.69
CA ASN A 131 9.55 -3.47 -11.45
C ASN A 131 10.96 -3.87 -11.94
N ALA A 132 11.97 -3.01 -11.80
CA ALA A 132 13.31 -3.25 -12.38
C ALA A 132 13.96 -4.55 -11.87
N ALA A 133 13.73 -4.94 -10.64
CA ALA A 133 14.23 -6.21 -10.06
C ALA A 133 13.61 -7.47 -10.71
N SER A 134 12.52 -7.32 -11.48
CA SER A 134 11.85 -8.42 -12.23
C SER A 134 12.20 -8.43 -13.71
N VAL A 135 13.11 -7.58 -14.18
CA VAL A 135 13.49 -7.53 -15.61
C VAL A 135 14.03 -8.90 -16.05
N GLY A 136 13.37 -9.53 -17.04
CA GLY A 136 13.63 -10.89 -17.51
C GLY A 136 12.73 -11.97 -16.91
N ARG A 137 11.94 -11.66 -15.86
CA ARG A 137 10.93 -12.54 -15.27
C ARG A 137 9.51 -11.99 -15.41
N MET A 138 9.39 -10.72 -15.81
CA MET A 138 8.08 -10.12 -16.09
C MET A 138 7.34 -10.96 -17.13
N GLY A 139 6.14 -11.37 -16.79
CA GLY A 139 5.21 -11.97 -17.73
C GLY A 139 5.06 -11.10 -18.98
N THR A 140 4.72 -11.71 -20.08
CA THR A 140 4.48 -10.98 -21.35
C THR A 140 3.40 -9.90 -21.13
N LEU A 141 3.43 -8.81 -21.89
CA LEU A 141 2.41 -7.76 -21.85
C LEU A 141 0.97 -8.34 -21.82
N PRO A 142 0.62 -9.41 -22.58
CA PRO A 142 -0.66 -10.08 -22.46
C PRO A 142 -0.98 -10.64 -21.07
N ALA A 143 0.02 -11.13 -20.32
CA ALA A 143 -0.19 -11.62 -18.96
C ALA A 143 -0.53 -10.50 -17.98
N ILE A 144 0.15 -9.36 -18.09
CA ILE A 144 -0.12 -8.16 -17.30
C ILE A 144 -1.52 -7.63 -17.60
N VAL A 145 -1.89 -7.52 -18.89
CA VAL A 145 -3.22 -7.10 -19.32
C VAL A 145 -4.29 -8.03 -18.75
N LYS A 146 -4.08 -9.35 -18.85
CA LYS A 146 -4.99 -10.35 -18.29
C LYS A 146 -5.14 -10.19 -16.77
N ALA A 147 -4.04 -10.03 -16.05
CA ALA A 147 -4.06 -9.87 -14.59
C ALA A 147 -4.84 -8.62 -14.16
N ILE A 148 -4.66 -7.50 -14.85
CA ILE A 148 -5.40 -6.25 -14.59
C ILE A 148 -6.90 -6.43 -14.91
N THR A 149 -7.22 -7.06 -16.05
CA THR A 149 -8.61 -7.25 -16.49
C THR A 149 -9.38 -8.17 -15.55
N LEU A 150 -8.71 -9.18 -14.99
CA LEU A 150 -9.32 -10.17 -14.08
C LEU A 150 -9.26 -9.74 -12.61
N ASN A 151 -8.71 -8.56 -12.29
CA ASN A 151 -8.62 -8.07 -10.91
C ASN A 151 -10.01 -7.69 -10.38
N ASP A 152 -10.60 -8.60 -9.61
CA ASP A 152 -11.90 -8.40 -8.95
C ASP A 152 -11.79 -7.57 -7.66
N LYS A 153 -10.56 -7.26 -7.19
CA LYS A 153 -10.26 -6.47 -5.99
C LYS A 153 -9.92 -5.00 -6.27
N LEU A 154 -10.10 -4.56 -7.51
CA LEU A 154 -9.69 -3.22 -7.95
C LEU A 154 -10.35 -2.10 -7.12
N GLU A 155 -11.67 -2.15 -6.94
CA GLU A 155 -12.39 -1.10 -6.20
C GLU A 155 -12.07 -1.12 -4.70
N GLU A 156 -11.90 -2.30 -4.11
CA GLU A 156 -11.48 -2.47 -2.72
C GLU A 156 -10.04 -1.95 -2.52
N SER A 157 -9.14 -2.25 -3.45
CA SER A 157 -7.75 -1.74 -3.44
C SER A 157 -7.71 -0.22 -3.57
N ARG A 158 -8.54 0.36 -4.43
CA ARG A 158 -8.64 1.81 -4.60
C ARG A 158 -9.16 2.50 -3.34
N GLU A 159 -10.15 1.92 -2.66
CA GLU A 159 -10.65 2.45 -1.39
C GLU A 159 -9.60 2.38 -0.30
N LEU A 160 -8.91 1.22 -0.18
CA LEU A 160 -7.80 1.06 0.75
C LEU A 160 -6.70 2.10 0.49
N ALA A 161 -6.30 2.28 -0.79
CA ALA A 161 -5.31 3.30 -1.18
C ALA A 161 -5.75 4.71 -0.77
N SER A 162 -7.03 5.05 -0.93
CA SER A 162 -7.58 6.35 -0.53
C SER A 162 -7.52 6.58 0.99
N LEU A 163 -7.78 5.55 1.78
CA LEU A 163 -7.69 5.62 3.23
C LEU A 163 -6.24 5.70 3.73
N LEU A 164 -5.32 4.93 3.12
CA LEU A 164 -3.89 5.01 3.42
C LEU A 164 -3.32 6.38 3.06
N GLN A 165 -3.61 6.89 1.86
CA GLN A 165 -3.19 8.21 1.40
C GLN A 165 -3.66 9.30 2.36
N THR A 166 -4.97 9.36 2.62
CA THR A 166 -5.55 10.34 3.54
C THR A 166 -4.99 10.21 4.95
N GLY A 167 -4.78 8.99 5.43
CA GLY A 167 -4.23 8.70 6.75
C GLY A 167 -2.82 9.23 6.90
N LEU A 168 -1.94 8.94 5.95
CA LEU A 168 -0.55 9.41 5.92
C LEU A 168 -0.46 10.93 5.82
N VAL A 169 -1.15 11.54 4.86
CA VAL A 169 -1.15 12.99 4.66
C VAL A 169 -1.65 13.71 5.92
N ARG A 170 -2.72 13.22 6.54
CA ARG A 170 -3.26 13.79 7.78
C ARG A 170 -2.32 13.62 8.96
N GLY A 171 -1.73 12.43 9.12
CA GLY A 171 -0.83 12.12 10.23
C GLY A 171 0.46 12.94 10.18
N LEU A 172 0.97 13.18 8.97
CA LEU A 172 2.24 13.90 8.75
C LEU A 172 2.07 15.40 8.49
N ARG A 173 0.84 15.92 8.49
CA ARG A 173 0.51 17.31 8.18
C ARG A 173 1.25 18.33 9.04
N ASN A 174 1.42 18.04 10.32
CA ASN A 174 2.00 18.96 11.29
C ASN A 174 3.54 18.87 11.39
N GLN A 175 4.17 18.09 10.51
CA GLN A 175 5.63 18.03 10.46
C GLN A 175 6.22 19.26 9.78
N PRO A 176 7.48 19.64 10.09
CA PRO A 176 8.16 20.74 9.43
C PRO A 176 8.12 20.60 7.91
N GLY A 177 7.59 21.61 7.20
CA GLY A 177 7.38 21.57 5.76
C GLY A 177 6.11 20.86 5.31
N GLY A 178 5.37 20.19 6.19
CA GLY A 178 4.16 19.44 5.89
C GLY A 178 4.40 18.27 4.93
N SER A 179 3.45 17.34 4.84
CA SER A 179 3.46 16.33 3.80
C SER A 179 2.58 16.78 2.62
N ARG A 180 3.13 16.75 1.41
CA ARG A 180 2.38 17.05 0.20
C ARG A 180 1.56 15.82 -0.19
N ASP A 181 0.29 16.04 -0.49
CA ASP A 181 -0.59 15.01 -1.03
C ASP A 181 -0.39 14.94 -2.56
N LEU A 182 0.19 13.83 -3.04
CA LEU A 182 0.33 13.54 -4.46
C LEU A 182 -0.79 12.63 -4.98
N GLY A 183 -1.69 12.22 -4.08
CA GLY A 183 -2.93 11.51 -4.39
C GLY A 183 -2.78 10.01 -4.54
N VAL A 184 -3.93 9.41 -4.82
CA VAL A 184 -4.04 8.00 -5.21
C VAL A 184 -3.87 7.88 -6.71
N LYS A 185 -3.00 6.98 -7.12
CA LYS A 185 -2.64 6.72 -8.51
C LYS A 185 -2.82 5.24 -8.84
N GLN A 186 -2.63 4.89 -10.08
CA GLN A 186 -2.67 3.51 -10.57
C GLN A 186 -1.52 3.26 -11.52
N ALA A 187 -0.93 2.07 -11.42
CA ALA A 187 0.13 1.63 -12.33
C ALA A 187 0.30 0.10 -12.27
N PRO A 188 0.96 -0.52 -13.27
CA PRO A 188 1.14 -1.96 -13.35
C PRO A 188 2.34 -2.44 -12.50
N PHE A 189 2.23 -2.34 -11.18
CA PHE A 189 3.24 -2.86 -10.26
C PHE A 189 3.22 -4.38 -10.22
N VAL A 190 4.35 -5.02 -10.53
CA VAL A 190 4.48 -6.49 -10.51
C VAL A 190 4.15 -7.07 -9.14
N VAL A 191 4.58 -6.41 -8.08
CA VAL A 191 4.32 -6.82 -6.69
C VAL A 191 2.83 -6.87 -6.32
N LEU A 192 1.94 -6.24 -7.09
CA LEU A 192 0.49 -6.29 -6.88
C LEU A 192 -0.22 -7.26 -7.84
N ILE A 193 0.49 -7.78 -8.85
CA ILE A 193 -0.09 -8.70 -9.84
C ILE A 193 -0.40 -10.05 -9.18
N GLY A 194 -1.62 -10.53 -9.37
CA GLY A 194 -2.08 -11.83 -8.87
C GLY A 194 -2.50 -11.83 -7.40
N ALA A 195 -2.54 -10.68 -6.74
CA ALA A 195 -3.09 -10.55 -5.39
C ALA A 195 -4.58 -10.91 -5.37
N GLN A 196 -4.98 -11.82 -4.48
CA GLN A 196 -6.36 -12.28 -4.29
C GLN A 196 -7.12 -11.48 -3.23
N MET A 197 -6.50 -10.43 -2.70
CA MET A 197 -7.03 -9.53 -1.69
C MET A 197 -6.82 -8.07 -2.11
N PRO A 198 -7.47 -7.09 -1.48
CA PRO A 198 -7.14 -5.68 -1.65
C PRO A 198 -5.65 -5.42 -1.44
N SER A 199 -4.99 -4.83 -2.43
CA SER A 199 -3.56 -4.67 -2.48
C SER A 199 -3.15 -3.26 -2.90
N VAL A 200 -2.20 -2.67 -2.16
CA VAL A 200 -1.74 -1.29 -2.33
C VAL A 200 -0.23 -1.22 -2.16
N LEU A 201 0.41 -0.39 -2.97
CA LEU A 201 1.77 0.07 -2.75
C LEU A 201 1.72 1.54 -2.30
N THR A 202 2.45 1.87 -1.25
CA THR A 202 2.49 3.23 -0.72
C THR A 202 3.91 3.77 -0.70
N GLU A 203 4.10 4.97 -1.26
CA GLU A 203 5.33 5.74 -1.24
C GLU A 203 5.26 6.74 -0.08
N ILE A 204 6.04 6.50 0.97
CA ILE A 204 5.95 7.25 2.23
C ILE A 204 6.70 8.57 2.24
N GLY A 205 7.31 8.95 1.13
CA GLY A 205 8.07 10.18 0.93
C GLY A 205 9.16 10.00 -0.12
N PHE A 206 9.90 11.07 -0.45
CA PHE A 206 10.97 11.08 -1.45
C PHE A 206 12.35 11.16 -0.79
N LEU A 207 13.17 10.13 -0.95
CA LEU A 207 14.52 10.09 -0.39
C LEU A 207 15.46 11.12 -1.02
N THR A 208 15.20 11.53 -2.26
CA THR A 208 15.96 12.56 -2.97
C THR A 208 15.66 13.98 -2.49
N ASN A 209 14.55 14.20 -1.80
CA ASN A 209 14.22 15.49 -1.19
C ASN A 209 14.91 15.62 0.18
N LYS A 210 15.80 16.61 0.31
CA LYS A 210 16.61 16.78 1.53
C LYS A 210 15.77 17.00 2.80
N SER A 211 14.66 17.73 2.69
CA SER A 211 13.78 18.01 3.85
C SER A 211 13.07 16.73 4.29
N GLU A 212 12.46 15.97 3.37
CA GLU A 212 11.80 14.70 3.71
C GLU A 212 12.80 13.66 4.21
N ALA A 213 13.95 13.52 3.55
CA ALA A 213 15.02 12.64 3.98
C ALA A 213 15.49 12.98 5.42
N GLY A 214 15.64 14.26 5.73
CA GLY A 214 16.00 14.72 7.08
C GLY A 214 14.98 14.33 8.14
N LEU A 215 13.69 14.36 7.82
CA LEU A 215 12.63 13.93 8.71
C LEU A 215 12.58 12.39 8.83
N ILE A 216 12.59 11.67 7.72
CA ILE A 216 12.49 10.21 7.67
C ILE A 216 13.69 9.52 8.36
N LYS A 217 14.85 10.16 8.45
CA LYS A 217 15.97 9.69 9.27
C LYS A 217 15.63 9.57 10.75
N GLN A 218 14.71 10.38 11.24
CA GLN A 218 14.35 10.41 12.65
C GLN A 218 13.45 9.22 13.03
N PRO A 219 13.79 8.45 14.08
CA PRO A 219 12.95 7.33 14.53
C PRO A 219 11.51 7.75 14.87
N ALA A 220 11.32 8.96 15.40
CA ALA A 220 9.99 9.50 15.70
C ALA A 220 9.13 9.67 14.43
N GLN A 221 9.73 10.08 13.33
CA GLN A 221 9.01 10.22 12.05
C GLN A 221 8.58 8.86 11.48
N ARG A 222 9.47 7.85 11.54
CA ARG A 222 9.14 6.47 11.13
C ARG A 222 8.02 5.89 11.99
N GLN A 223 8.05 6.18 13.30
CA GLN A 223 6.97 5.78 14.21
C GLN A 223 5.64 6.45 13.84
N LEU A 224 5.65 7.73 13.49
CA LEU A 224 4.47 8.48 13.08
C LEU A 224 3.90 7.97 11.75
N ILE A 225 4.75 7.60 10.79
CA ILE A 225 4.35 6.94 9.54
C ILE A 225 3.64 5.63 9.86
N ALA A 226 4.24 4.77 10.67
CA ALA A 226 3.66 3.49 11.07
C ALA A 226 2.30 3.67 11.79
N GLN A 227 2.18 4.66 12.67
CA GLN A 227 0.91 4.99 13.34
C GLN A 227 -0.16 5.44 12.34
N SER A 228 0.23 6.28 11.36
CA SER A 228 -0.69 6.77 10.32
C SER A 228 -1.21 5.64 9.44
N LEU A 229 -0.34 4.70 9.08
CA LEU A 229 -0.71 3.48 8.33
C LEU A 229 -1.65 2.59 9.16
N ARG A 230 -1.33 2.34 10.44
CA ARG A 230 -2.18 1.57 11.35
C ARG A 230 -3.58 2.19 11.45
N ASP A 231 -3.67 3.50 11.67
CA ASP A 231 -4.94 4.20 11.79
C ASP A 231 -5.78 4.14 10.50
N ALA A 232 -5.13 4.19 9.35
CA ALA A 232 -5.79 4.02 8.05
C ALA A 232 -6.34 2.60 7.86
N ILE A 233 -5.56 1.58 8.22
CA ILE A 233 -6.00 0.17 8.16
C ILE A 233 -7.19 -0.07 9.10
N VAL A 234 -7.16 0.45 10.32
CA VAL A 234 -8.29 0.34 11.26
C VAL A 234 -9.55 1.01 10.69
N ARG A 235 -9.41 2.18 10.05
CA ARG A 235 -10.54 2.83 9.37
C ARG A 235 -11.08 2.01 8.20
N TYR A 236 -10.21 1.35 7.45
CA TYR A 236 -10.63 0.43 6.40
C TYR A 236 -11.43 -0.74 7.00
N GLN A 237 -10.95 -1.38 8.07
CA GLN A 237 -11.69 -2.42 8.79
C GLN A 237 -13.07 -1.93 9.27
N ASP A 238 -13.14 -0.71 9.79
CA ASP A 238 -14.41 -0.13 10.26
C ASP A 238 -15.36 0.22 9.12
N SER A 239 -14.84 0.58 7.93
CA SER A 239 -15.67 0.81 6.74
C SER A 239 -16.37 -0.46 6.28
N LEU A 240 -15.75 -1.63 6.46
CA LEU A 240 -16.33 -2.92 6.11
C LEU A 240 -17.51 -3.30 7.01
N LYS A 241 -17.45 -2.94 8.30
CA LYS A 241 -18.53 -3.23 9.29
C LYS A 241 -19.80 -2.41 9.02
N LYS A 242 -19.70 -1.19 8.49
CA LYS A 242 -20.83 -0.27 8.30
C LYS A 242 -21.84 -0.71 7.24
N VAL A 243 -21.45 -1.63 6.36
CA VAL A 243 -22.32 -2.10 5.26
C VAL A 243 -23.26 -3.21 5.69
N THR A 244 -23.05 -3.83 6.86
CA THR A 244 -23.88 -4.92 7.37
C THR A 244 -25.17 -4.47 8.06
N ALA A 245 -25.37 -3.17 8.30
CA ALA A 245 -26.64 -2.67 8.83
C ALA A 245 -27.69 -2.60 7.70
N PRO A 246 -28.84 -3.31 7.80
CA PRO A 246 -29.90 -3.21 6.81
C PRO A 246 -30.41 -1.76 6.76
N ALA A 247 -30.61 -1.24 5.55
CA ALA A 247 -31.27 0.05 5.37
C ALA A 247 -32.62 0.04 6.10
N PRO A 248 -33.00 1.12 6.82
CA PRO A 248 -34.29 1.20 7.47
C PRO A 248 -35.38 1.02 6.41
N GLN A 249 -36.17 -0.04 6.54
CA GLN A 249 -37.35 -0.25 5.68
C GLN A 249 -38.30 0.91 5.94
N THR A 250 -38.38 1.86 5.01
CA THR A 250 -39.47 2.84 4.99
C THR A 250 -40.77 2.07 4.80
N ARG A 251 -41.52 1.85 5.89
CA ARG A 251 -42.93 1.44 5.78
C ARG A 251 -43.62 2.49 4.93
N ARG A 252 -44.03 2.10 3.72
CA ARG A 252 -45.05 2.83 2.98
C ARG A 252 -46.39 2.47 3.67
N GLU A 253 -46.97 3.44 4.35
CA GLU A 253 -48.40 3.45 4.70
C GLU A 253 -49.21 3.79 3.42
#